data_6a434a67023c65c59e2d0b4f667d67cf
#
_entry.id   6a434a67023c65c59e2d0b4f667d67cf
#
_cell.length_a   1.000
_cell.length_b   1.000
_cell.length_c   1.000
_cell.angle_alpha   90.00
_cell.angle_beta   90.00
_cell.angle_gamma   90.00
#
_symmetry.space_group_name_H-M   'P 1'
#
loop_
_entity.id
_entity.type
_entity.pdbx_description
1 polymer ?
#
loop_
_entity_poly.entity_id
_entity_poly.type
_entity_poly.pdbx_seq_one_letter_code
_entity_poly.pdbx_strand_id
1 'polypeptide(L)'
;MEIHPIARIHSDFPGKFGIPRQSGLVPELRSRIIFEPEYRNRDAVRGLEDFSHLWLIWEFSETIRGEWSPTVRPPKLGGNKRMGVFATRSPFRPNSLALSCVELQDIIFSREDGPILEITGADLMDRTPIYDIKPYLPYADCKPLATGGFTDSIEAHLLHVTLPDNAGQVLPAEKLLSLEKVLAQDPRPSYQNDPERIYAFEFAGVTVRFFVQNDILTVVSMS
;
A
#
# COMPACT_ATOMS: atom_id res chain seq x y z
N MET A 1 4.67 -26.44 -6.11
CA MET A 1 5.65 -25.46 -6.62
C MET A 1 6.08 -24.66 -5.40
N GLU A 2 7.37 -24.62 -5.11
CA GLU A 2 7.94 -23.77 -4.07
C GLU A 2 8.33 -22.43 -4.70
N ILE A 3 8.03 -21.32 -4.03
CA ILE A 3 8.39 -19.98 -4.48
C ILE A 3 9.18 -19.29 -3.37
N HIS A 4 10.18 -18.49 -3.75
CA HIS A 4 11.04 -17.77 -2.83
C HIS A 4 10.93 -16.26 -3.09
N PRO A 5 11.05 -15.42 -2.04
CA PRO A 5 11.11 -13.98 -2.22
C PRO A 5 12.33 -13.60 -3.07
N ILE A 6 12.11 -12.77 -4.08
CA ILE A 6 13.18 -12.22 -4.92
C ILE A 6 13.66 -10.86 -4.43
N ALA A 7 12.80 -10.14 -3.69
CA ALA A 7 13.07 -8.80 -3.20
C ALA A 7 12.21 -8.47 -1.98
N ARG A 8 12.52 -7.36 -1.33
CA ARG A 8 11.70 -6.74 -0.29
C ARG A 8 11.46 -5.28 -0.59
N ILE A 9 10.26 -4.80 -0.24
CA ILE A 9 9.98 -3.37 -0.28
C ILE A 9 10.47 -2.69 0.99
N HIS A 10 10.96 -1.45 0.85
CA HIS A 10 11.18 -0.51 1.93
C HIS A 10 10.21 0.65 1.78
N SER A 11 9.29 0.79 2.72
CA SER A 11 8.22 1.78 2.73
C SER A 11 8.18 2.54 4.06
N ASP A 12 7.37 3.58 4.12
CA ASP A 12 7.19 4.41 5.31
C ASP A 12 6.27 3.78 6.37
N PHE A 13 5.74 2.57 6.12
CA PHE A 13 4.78 1.90 7.00
C PHE A 13 5.40 0.69 7.69
N PRO A 14 5.85 0.78 8.95
CA PRO A 14 6.34 -0.38 9.70
C PRO A 14 5.22 -1.29 10.19
N GLY A 15 3.95 -0.82 10.14
CA GLY A 15 2.76 -1.55 10.55
C GLY A 15 1.62 -1.44 9.55
N LYS A 16 0.60 -2.29 9.70
CA LYS A 16 -0.54 -2.38 8.76
C LYS A 16 -1.49 -1.19 8.77
N PHE A 17 -1.59 -0.50 9.92
CA PHE A 17 -2.52 0.60 10.07
C PHE A 17 -1.98 1.86 9.37
N GLY A 18 -2.82 2.50 8.56
CA GLY A 18 -2.45 3.66 7.76
C GLY A 18 -2.07 3.34 6.31
N ILE A 19 -1.74 2.09 5.97
CA ILE A 19 -1.43 1.72 4.59
C ILE A 19 -2.65 1.96 3.68
N PRO A 20 -2.49 2.58 2.50
CA PRO A 20 -3.55 2.70 1.51
C PRO A 20 -4.17 1.35 1.17
N ARG A 21 -5.48 1.30 0.99
CA ARG A 21 -6.21 0.03 0.78
C ARG A 21 -5.95 -0.62 -0.58
N GLN A 22 -5.41 0.12 -1.53
CA GLN A 22 -5.00 -0.34 -2.86
C GLN A 22 -3.84 0.49 -3.36
N SER A 23 -2.99 -0.09 -4.21
CA SER A 23 -1.95 0.64 -4.92
C SER A 23 -2.53 1.76 -5.80
N GLY A 24 -1.76 2.81 -6.00
CA GLY A 24 -2.11 3.96 -6.83
C GLY A 24 -3.08 4.97 -6.19
N LEU A 25 -3.66 4.69 -5.00
CA LEU A 25 -4.54 5.65 -4.32
C LEU A 25 -3.79 6.86 -3.76
N VAL A 26 -2.51 6.70 -3.46
CA VAL A 26 -1.62 7.77 -2.99
C VAL A 26 -0.32 7.70 -3.79
N PRO A 27 -0.30 8.30 -4.99
CA PRO A 27 0.86 8.24 -5.89
C PRO A 27 2.10 8.96 -5.34
N GLU A 28 1.95 9.81 -4.32
CA GLU A 28 3.05 10.50 -3.66
C GLU A 28 3.89 9.60 -2.74
N LEU A 29 3.39 8.40 -2.38
CA LEU A 29 4.11 7.47 -1.53
C LEU A 29 5.30 6.85 -2.27
N ARG A 30 6.51 7.22 -1.86
CA ARG A 30 7.76 6.68 -2.39
C ARG A 30 8.20 5.47 -1.60
N SER A 31 8.64 4.44 -2.32
CA SER A 31 9.19 3.21 -1.74
C SER A 31 10.35 2.70 -2.59
N ARG A 32 11.14 1.81 -2.02
CA ARG A 32 12.27 1.15 -2.71
C ARG A 32 12.07 -0.35 -2.69
N ILE A 33 12.40 -1.00 -3.80
CA ILE A 33 12.47 -2.45 -3.88
C ILE A 33 13.96 -2.83 -3.92
N ILE A 34 14.39 -3.59 -2.92
CA ILE A 34 15.76 -4.09 -2.81
C ILE A 34 15.72 -5.60 -3.01
N PHE A 35 16.49 -6.09 -3.98
CA PHE A 35 16.55 -7.51 -4.31
C PHE A 35 17.30 -8.30 -3.23
N GLU A 36 16.90 -9.54 -3.01
CA GLU A 36 17.66 -10.47 -2.20
C GLU A 36 19.04 -10.73 -2.87
N PRO A 37 20.10 -11.02 -2.10
CA PRO A 37 21.48 -11.09 -2.62
C PRO A 37 21.66 -11.96 -3.86
N GLU A 38 20.92 -13.06 -3.93
CA GLU A 38 20.95 -14.01 -5.04
C GLU A 38 20.46 -13.41 -6.36
N TYR A 39 19.58 -12.39 -6.30
CA TYR A 39 18.92 -11.80 -7.47
C TYR A 39 19.45 -10.41 -7.83
N ARG A 40 20.55 -9.93 -7.21
CA ARG A 40 21.17 -8.61 -7.43
C ARG A 40 21.94 -8.50 -8.75
N ASN A 41 21.42 -9.07 -9.82
CA ASN A 41 22.04 -9.04 -11.14
C ASN A 41 21.50 -7.89 -11.98
N ARG A 42 22.39 -7.03 -12.50
CA ARG A 42 22.02 -5.87 -13.33
C ARG A 42 21.31 -6.27 -14.62
N ASP A 43 21.63 -7.45 -15.16
CA ASP A 43 21.00 -7.92 -16.39
C ASP A 43 19.53 -8.32 -16.19
N ALA A 44 19.12 -8.64 -14.98
CA ALA A 44 17.74 -8.98 -14.65
C ALA A 44 16.76 -7.79 -14.76
N VAL A 45 17.27 -6.56 -14.67
CA VAL A 45 16.47 -5.32 -14.79
C VAL A 45 16.71 -4.57 -16.12
N ARG A 46 17.50 -5.15 -17.03
CA ARG A 46 17.79 -4.52 -18.33
C ARG A 46 16.50 -4.37 -19.15
N GLY A 47 16.24 -3.14 -19.62
CA GLY A 47 15.04 -2.78 -20.37
C GLY A 47 13.81 -2.50 -19.49
N LEU A 48 13.93 -2.62 -18.15
CA LEU A 48 12.82 -2.30 -17.24
C LEU A 48 12.59 -0.77 -17.19
N GLU A 49 13.62 0.03 -17.45
CA GLU A 49 13.61 1.49 -17.54
C GLU A 49 12.66 2.05 -18.62
N ASP A 50 12.30 1.23 -19.61
CA ASP A 50 11.37 1.61 -20.67
C ASP A 50 9.89 1.49 -20.24
N PHE A 51 9.62 0.92 -19.06
CA PHE A 51 8.27 0.74 -18.54
C PHE A 51 7.97 1.73 -17.41
N SER A 52 6.81 2.37 -17.49
CA SER A 52 6.34 3.31 -16.47
C SER A 52 5.73 2.63 -15.25
N HIS A 53 5.17 1.43 -15.40
CA HIS A 53 4.47 0.72 -14.32
C HIS A 53 4.86 -0.74 -14.26
N LEU A 54 4.82 -1.27 -13.02
CA LEU A 54 5.15 -2.66 -12.70
C LEU A 54 4.03 -3.31 -11.91
N TRP A 55 3.80 -4.60 -12.20
CA TRP A 55 3.05 -5.49 -11.33
C TRP A 55 4.01 -6.10 -10.30
N LEU A 56 3.67 -5.96 -9.02
CA LEU A 56 4.33 -6.65 -7.91
C LEU A 56 3.45 -7.81 -7.46
N ILE A 57 4.01 -9.02 -7.42
CA ILE A 57 3.40 -10.19 -6.81
C ILE A 57 4.08 -10.40 -5.45
N TRP A 58 3.30 -10.29 -4.36
CA TRP A 58 3.81 -10.25 -3.02
C TRP A 58 2.92 -11.02 -2.03
N GLU A 59 3.35 -11.18 -0.79
CA GLU A 59 2.63 -11.94 0.24
C GLU A 59 2.19 -11.07 1.40
N PHE A 60 0.97 -11.32 1.89
CA PHE A 60 0.47 -10.78 3.16
C PHE A 60 1.13 -11.50 4.35
N SER A 61 2.45 -11.35 4.52
CA SER A 61 3.28 -12.09 5.48
C SER A 61 2.79 -11.99 6.92
N GLU A 62 2.17 -10.87 7.30
CA GLU A 62 1.68 -10.61 8.66
C GLU A 62 0.24 -11.07 8.92
N THR A 63 -0.44 -11.69 7.96
CA THR A 63 -1.84 -12.13 8.09
C THR A 63 -2.06 -13.59 7.77
N ILE A 64 -0.98 -14.37 7.68
CA ILE A 64 -1.05 -15.80 7.42
C ILE A 64 -1.81 -16.48 8.56
N ARG A 65 -2.88 -17.18 8.23
CA ARG A 65 -3.66 -18.01 9.14
C ARG A 65 -3.55 -19.46 8.70
N GLY A 66 -3.62 -20.39 9.65
CA GLY A 66 -3.55 -21.82 9.36
C GLY A 66 -4.73 -22.34 8.52
N GLU A 67 -5.85 -21.64 8.51
CA GLU A 67 -7.05 -22.02 7.76
C GLU A 67 -7.58 -20.81 6.97
N TRP A 68 -8.01 -21.07 5.74
CA TRP A 68 -8.67 -20.08 4.89
C TRP A 68 -10.20 -20.09 5.14
N SER A 69 -10.88 -19.02 4.76
CA SER A 69 -12.33 -18.96 4.81
C SER A 69 -12.92 -18.72 3.42
N PRO A 70 -13.96 -19.47 3.00
CA PRO A 70 -14.60 -19.27 1.71
C PRO A 70 -15.29 -17.91 1.60
N THR A 71 -15.60 -17.27 2.73
CA THR A 71 -16.24 -15.95 2.76
C THR A 71 -15.53 -15.00 3.70
N VAL A 72 -15.54 -13.72 3.33
CA VAL A 72 -15.00 -12.61 4.13
C VAL A 72 -16.04 -11.49 4.26
N ARG A 73 -15.81 -10.56 5.16
CA ARG A 73 -16.65 -9.36 5.33
C ARG A 73 -15.85 -8.13 4.92
N PRO A 74 -16.01 -7.64 3.67
CA PRO A 74 -15.30 -6.46 3.22
C PRO A 74 -15.68 -5.25 4.08
N PRO A 75 -14.68 -4.50 4.62
CA PRO A 75 -14.96 -3.31 5.45
C PRO A 75 -15.82 -2.27 4.73
N LYS A 76 -15.57 -2.05 3.44
CA LYS A 76 -16.33 -1.09 2.62
C LYS A 76 -17.81 -1.43 2.43
N LEU A 77 -18.25 -2.65 2.76
CA LEU A 77 -19.67 -3.05 2.80
C LEU A 77 -20.26 -3.00 4.22
N GLY A 78 -19.68 -2.18 5.12
CA GLY A 78 -20.15 -2.02 6.49
C GLY A 78 -19.83 -3.21 7.40
N GLY A 79 -19.03 -4.19 6.97
CA GLY A 79 -18.61 -5.35 7.76
C GLY A 79 -19.69 -6.41 8.04
N ASN A 80 -20.94 -6.18 7.61
CA ASN A 80 -22.08 -7.09 7.84
C ASN A 80 -22.34 -8.03 6.65
N LYS A 81 -22.07 -7.60 5.42
CA LYS A 81 -22.29 -8.39 4.22
C LYS A 81 -21.12 -9.34 3.98
N ARG A 82 -21.43 -10.63 3.81
CA ARG A 82 -20.43 -11.64 3.43
C ARG A 82 -20.27 -11.69 1.92
N MET A 83 -19.03 -11.79 1.47
CA MET A 83 -18.66 -11.98 0.06
C MET A 83 -17.77 -13.21 -0.07
N GLY A 84 -17.83 -13.90 -1.19
CA GLY A 84 -16.86 -14.94 -1.52
C GLY A 84 -15.43 -14.35 -1.52
N VAL A 85 -14.47 -15.08 -0.96
CA VAL A 85 -13.09 -14.59 -0.83
C VAL A 85 -12.48 -14.22 -2.19
N PHE A 86 -12.81 -14.96 -3.24
CA PHE A 86 -12.33 -14.70 -4.61
C PHE A 86 -13.01 -13.50 -5.30
N ALA A 87 -14.14 -13.02 -4.77
CA ALA A 87 -14.74 -11.77 -5.19
C ALA A 87 -14.16 -10.54 -4.46
N THR A 88 -13.08 -10.71 -3.71
CA THR A 88 -12.43 -9.67 -2.92
C THR A 88 -10.91 -9.73 -3.06
N ARG A 89 -10.22 -8.69 -2.59
CA ARG A 89 -8.75 -8.66 -2.44
C ARG A 89 -8.32 -8.87 -0.97
N SER A 90 -9.11 -9.64 -0.21
CA SER A 90 -8.82 -9.98 1.18
C SER A 90 -7.54 -10.83 1.30
N PRO A 91 -6.71 -10.64 2.35
CA PRO A 91 -5.55 -11.49 2.64
C PRO A 91 -5.91 -12.91 3.08
N PHE A 92 -7.16 -13.15 3.52
CA PHE A 92 -7.62 -14.46 4.06
C PHE A 92 -7.97 -15.45 2.94
N ARG A 93 -7.01 -15.68 2.05
CA ARG A 93 -7.10 -16.54 0.85
C ARG A 93 -6.36 -17.85 1.09
N PRO A 94 -6.61 -18.91 0.29
CA PRO A 94 -5.83 -20.15 0.35
C PRO A 94 -4.32 -19.92 0.17
N ASN A 95 -3.95 -19.03 -0.77
CA ASN A 95 -2.60 -18.53 -0.93
C ASN A 95 -2.63 -17.03 -0.62
N SER A 96 -1.87 -16.58 0.37
CA SER A 96 -1.86 -15.19 0.83
C SER A 96 -1.14 -14.24 -0.14
N LEU A 97 -1.25 -14.50 -1.45
CA LEU A 97 -0.62 -13.68 -2.49
C LEU A 97 -1.49 -12.46 -2.84
N ALA A 98 -0.82 -11.38 -3.12
CA ALA A 98 -1.39 -10.12 -3.55
C ALA A 98 -0.74 -9.62 -4.84
N LEU A 99 -1.40 -8.67 -5.49
CA LEU A 99 -0.98 -8.03 -6.72
C LEU A 99 -1.18 -6.53 -6.59
N SER A 100 -0.12 -5.75 -6.82
CA SER A 100 -0.14 -4.29 -6.80
C SER A 100 0.50 -3.74 -8.06
N CYS A 101 -0.17 -2.76 -8.69
CA CYS A 101 0.40 -1.98 -9.78
C CYS A 101 1.05 -0.73 -9.18
N VAL A 102 2.33 -0.52 -9.44
CA VAL A 102 3.11 0.61 -8.94
C VAL A 102 3.78 1.34 -10.09
N GLU A 103 4.07 2.63 -9.92
CA GLU A 103 4.81 3.41 -10.90
C GLU A 103 6.31 3.28 -10.64
N LEU A 104 7.09 2.96 -11.69
CA LEU A 104 8.54 2.95 -11.66
C LEU A 104 9.07 4.36 -11.87
N GLN A 105 9.86 4.87 -10.93
CA GLN A 105 10.44 6.21 -11.00
C GLN A 105 11.88 6.19 -11.49
N ASP A 106 12.67 5.25 -10.99
CA ASP A 106 14.09 5.14 -11.32
C ASP A 106 14.63 3.75 -10.99
N ILE A 107 15.79 3.41 -11.58
CA ILE A 107 16.58 2.22 -11.27
C ILE A 107 17.98 2.66 -10.85
N ILE A 108 18.23 2.62 -9.55
CA ILE A 108 19.52 3.01 -8.97
C ILE A 108 20.42 1.78 -8.86
N PHE A 109 21.69 1.92 -9.20
CA PHE A 109 22.67 0.85 -9.06
C PHE A 109 23.61 1.10 -7.88
N SER A 110 23.37 0.38 -6.77
CA SER A 110 24.24 0.37 -5.60
C SER A 110 25.38 -0.65 -5.78
N ARG A 111 26.53 -0.40 -5.13
CA ARG A 111 27.62 -1.39 -5.07
C ARG A 111 27.29 -2.55 -4.14
N GLU A 112 26.51 -2.28 -3.09
CA GLU A 112 26.18 -3.25 -2.04
C GLU A 112 24.90 -4.00 -2.39
N ASP A 113 23.85 -3.28 -2.83
CA ASP A 113 22.51 -3.84 -3.03
C ASP A 113 22.20 -4.20 -4.49
N GLY A 114 23.12 -3.93 -5.42
CA GLY A 114 22.86 -4.12 -6.85
C GLY A 114 21.82 -3.15 -7.38
N PRO A 115 20.89 -3.58 -8.26
CA PRO A 115 19.80 -2.73 -8.72
C PRO A 115 18.78 -2.50 -7.58
N ILE A 116 18.34 -1.25 -7.43
CA ILE A 116 17.27 -0.82 -6.52
C ILE A 116 16.20 -0.15 -7.38
N LEU A 117 14.95 -0.59 -7.28
CA LEU A 117 13.85 0.08 -7.98
C LEU A 117 13.25 1.15 -7.06
N GLU A 118 13.26 2.40 -7.48
CA GLU A 118 12.47 3.46 -6.85
C GLU A 118 11.08 3.48 -7.47
N ILE A 119 10.07 3.36 -6.64
CA ILE A 119 8.67 3.26 -7.06
C ILE A 119 7.78 4.21 -6.27
N THR A 120 6.59 4.50 -6.84
CA THR A 120 5.54 5.24 -6.13
C THR A 120 4.21 4.51 -6.15
N GLY A 121 3.31 4.89 -5.23
CA GLY A 121 1.94 4.38 -5.15
C GLY A 121 1.80 2.97 -4.58
N ALA A 122 2.79 2.45 -3.87
CA ALA A 122 2.70 1.13 -3.23
C ALA A 122 1.76 1.12 -2.02
N ASP A 123 1.09 -0.02 -1.82
CA ASP A 123 0.19 -0.33 -0.71
C ASP A 123 0.73 -1.47 0.17
N LEU A 124 2.05 -1.50 0.37
CA LEU A 124 2.76 -2.55 1.07
C LEU A 124 3.41 -2.01 2.36
N MET A 125 3.38 -2.85 3.39
CA MET A 125 4.14 -2.62 4.63
C MET A 125 5.64 -2.76 4.37
N ASP A 126 6.45 -2.06 5.16
CA ASP A 126 7.91 -2.20 5.11
C ASP A 126 8.35 -3.67 5.27
N ARG A 127 9.38 -4.06 4.52
CA ARG A 127 9.94 -5.42 4.45
C ARG A 127 9.01 -6.51 3.91
N THR A 128 7.85 -6.16 3.34
CA THR A 128 6.99 -7.15 2.69
C THR A 128 7.76 -7.89 1.58
N PRO A 129 7.70 -9.24 1.56
CA PRO A 129 8.39 -10.04 0.55
C PRO A 129 7.69 -9.94 -0.82
N ILE A 130 8.49 -9.76 -1.86
CA ILE A 130 8.05 -9.73 -3.26
C ILE A 130 8.57 -11.00 -3.94
N TYR A 131 7.69 -11.73 -4.61
CA TYR A 131 7.98 -13.01 -5.26
C TYR A 131 8.19 -12.91 -6.75
N ASP A 132 7.60 -11.87 -7.40
CA ASP A 132 7.80 -11.63 -8.82
C ASP A 132 7.51 -10.16 -9.17
N ILE A 133 8.15 -9.68 -10.23
CA ILE A 133 7.97 -8.35 -10.81
C ILE A 133 7.74 -8.53 -12.30
N LYS A 134 6.66 -7.93 -12.82
CA LYS A 134 6.35 -7.95 -14.26
C LYS A 134 6.08 -6.53 -14.76
N PRO A 135 6.48 -6.19 -15.98
CA PRO A 135 6.09 -4.91 -16.56
C PRO A 135 4.56 -4.87 -16.79
N TYR A 136 3.98 -3.69 -16.58
CA TYR A 136 2.59 -3.42 -16.96
C TYR A 136 2.54 -3.18 -18.48
N LEU A 137 1.66 -3.91 -19.17
CA LEU A 137 1.49 -3.83 -20.63
C LEU A 137 0.15 -3.18 -20.96
N PRO A 138 0.10 -1.88 -21.33
CA PRO A 138 -1.17 -1.17 -21.53
C PRO A 138 -2.13 -1.87 -22.49
N TYR A 139 -1.62 -2.47 -23.56
CA TYR A 139 -2.44 -3.17 -24.55
C TYR A 139 -3.09 -4.45 -24.01
N ALA A 140 -2.50 -5.08 -23.00
CA ALA A 140 -2.97 -6.33 -22.42
C ALA A 140 -3.72 -6.12 -21.09
N ASP A 141 -3.21 -5.24 -20.23
CA ASP A 141 -3.65 -5.09 -18.85
C ASP A 141 -4.80 -4.07 -18.70
N CYS A 142 -4.82 -3.00 -19.53
CA CYS A 142 -5.85 -1.98 -19.45
C CYS A 142 -7.18 -2.49 -20.00
N LYS A 143 -8.24 -2.44 -19.19
CA LYS A 143 -9.62 -2.84 -19.54
C LYS A 143 -10.58 -1.71 -19.21
N PRO A 144 -10.70 -0.65 -20.05
CA PRO A 144 -11.51 0.54 -19.75
C PRO A 144 -12.99 0.25 -19.50
N LEU A 145 -13.51 -0.84 -20.09
CA LEU A 145 -14.93 -1.23 -19.95
C LEU A 145 -15.14 -2.32 -18.86
N ALA A 146 -14.14 -2.60 -18.03
CA ALA A 146 -14.29 -3.56 -16.94
C ALA A 146 -15.29 -3.05 -15.90
N THR A 147 -16.13 -3.96 -15.38
CA THR A 147 -17.04 -3.65 -14.26
C THR A 147 -16.38 -4.04 -12.94
N GLY A 148 -16.50 -3.18 -11.92
CA GLY A 148 -15.88 -3.37 -10.60
C GLY A 148 -16.76 -4.14 -9.61
N GLY A 149 -17.92 -4.65 -10.03
CA GLY A 149 -18.84 -5.36 -9.14
C GLY A 149 -19.30 -4.49 -7.98
N PHE A 150 -19.19 -4.97 -6.73
CA PHE A 150 -19.63 -4.19 -5.58
C PHE A 150 -18.81 -2.92 -5.33
N THR A 151 -17.62 -2.79 -5.94
CA THR A 151 -16.79 -1.58 -5.77
C THR A 151 -17.31 -0.39 -6.59
N ASP A 152 -18.10 -0.62 -7.63
CA ASP A 152 -18.68 0.46 -8.46
C ASP A 152 -19.70 1.29 -7.69
N SER A 153 -20.31 0.72 -6.63
CA SER A 153 -21.24 1.41 -5.75
C SER A 153 -20.58 2.14 -4.57
N ILE A 154 -19.26 2.09 -4.46
CA ILE A 154 -18.51 2.70 -3.36
C ILE A 154 -18.02 4.07 -3.82
N GLU A 155 -18.64 5.12 -3.30
CA GLU A 155 -18.15 6.48 -3.51
C GLU A 155 -16.80 6.69 -2.84
N ALA A 156 -15.87 7.32 -3.55
CA ALA A 156 -14.61 7.76 -2.96
C ALA A 156 -14.91 8.96 -2.05
N HIS A 157 -14.71 8.79 -0.75
CA HIS A 157 -14.85 9.85 0.24
C HIS A 157 -13.46 10.19 0.78
N LEU A 158 -13.07 11.45 0.65
CA LEU A 158 -11.81 11.96 1.18
C LEU A 158 -12.09 12.89 2.35
N LEU A 159 -11.34 12.75 3.43
CA LEU A 159 -11.38 13.62 4.59
C LEU A 159 -10.56 14.90 4.34
N HIS A 160 -10.99 15.99 4.95
CA HIS A 160 -10.16 17.18 5.10
C HIS A 160 -9.12 16.97 6.21
N VAL A 161 -7.84 17.11 5.90
CA VAL A 161 -6.75 16.88 6.84
C VAL A 161 -6.23 18.19 7.40
N THR A 162 -6.13 18.27 8.73
CA THR A 162 -5.48 19.39 9.43
C THR A 162 -4.24 18.87 10.12
N LEU A 163 -3.07 19.38 9.70
CA LEU A 163 -1.78 19.09 10.31
C LEU A 163 -1.45 20.16 11.35
N PRO A 164 -0.66 19.86 12.42
CA PRO A 164 -0.20 20.84 13.38
C PRO A 164 0.85 21.78 12.74
N ASP A 165 0.93 23.03 13.23
CA ASP A 165 1.82 24.07 12.69
C ASP A 165 3.30 23.66 12.66
N ASN A 166 3.72 22.79 13.57
CA ASN A 166 5.09 22.31 13.65
C ASN A 166 5.37 21.06 12.80
N ALA A 167 4.42 20.58 12.00
CA ALA A 167 4.58 19.36 11.21
C ALA A 167 5.83 19.38 10.31
N GLY A 168 6.13 20.54 9.70
CA GLY A 168 7.33 20.74 8.86
C GLY A 168 8.66 20.68 9.61
N GLN A 169 8.65 20.71 10.94
CA GLN A 169 9.84 20.49 11.78
C GLN A 169 10.06 19.00 12.10
N VAL A 170 9.01 18.17 11.91
CA VAL A 170 9.03 16.74 12.25
C VAL A 170 9.30 15.89 11.00
N LEU A 171 8.66 16.21 9.87
CA LEU A 171 8.82 15.49 8.61
C LEU A 171 9.18 16.45 7.47
N PRO A 172 9.99 15.98 6.49
CA PRO A 172 10.26 16.72 5.24
C PRO A 172 8.97 16.94 4.44
N ALA A 173 8.93 18.01 3.64
CA ALA A 173 7.75 18.42 2.88
C ALA A 173 7.15 17.29 1.99
N GLU A 174 8.00 16.48 1.35
CA GLU A 174 7.54 15.35 0.52
C GLU A 174 6.83 14.27 1.36
N LYS A 175 7.31 14.00 2.58
CA LYS A 175 6.69 13.03 3.49
C LYS A 175 5.40 13.58 4.10
N LEU A 176 5.32 14.88 4.34
CA LEU A 176 4.09 15.53 4.80
C LEU A 176 3.00 15.48 3.72
N LEU A 177 3.35 15.71 2.46
CA LEU A 177 2.41 15.59 1.35
C LEU A 177 1.86 14.16 1.25
N SER A 178 2.74 13.16 1.31
CA SER A 178 2.34 11.75 1.30
C SER A 178 1.45 11.40 2.51
N LEU A 179 1.82 11.86 3.71
CA LEU A 179 1.06 11.65 4.94
C LEU A 179 -0.35 12.27 4.85
N GLU A 180 -0.45 13.51 4.38
CA GLU A 180 -1.74 14.18 4.18
C GLU A 180 -2.66 13.39 3.26
N LYS A 181 -2.14 12.92 2.13
CA LYS A 181 -2.91 12.09 1.17
C LYS A 181 -3.32 10.74 1.75
N VAL A 182 -2.46 10.11 2.56
CA VAL A 182 -2.78 8.88 3.30
C VAL A 182 -3.91 9.12 4.29
N LEU A 183 -3.82 10.18 5.09
CA LEU A 183 -4.82 10.52 6.08
C LEU A 183 -6.16 10.88 5.43
N ALA A 184 -6.14 11.56 4.28
CA ALA A 184 -7.34 11.88 3.51
C ALA A 184 -8.12 10.63 3.05
N GLN A 185 -7.46 9.46 2.89
CA GLN A 185 -8.12 8.18 2.53
C GLN A 185 -8.90 7.53 3.68
N ASP A 186 -9.02 8.18 4.83
CA ASP A 186 -9.64 7.66 6.06
C ASP A 186 -9.06 6.28 6.47
N PRO A 187 -7.93 6.26 7.17
CA PRO A 187 -7.29 4.99 7.55
C PRO A 187 -8.07 4.21 8.63
N ARG A 188 -9.11 4.80 9.23
CA ARG A 188 -9.91 4.13 10.27
C ARG A 188 -10.59 2.86 9.75
N PRO A 189 -10.81 1.86 10.61
CA PRO A 189 -11.74 0.78 10.30
C PRO A 189 -13.14 1.34 10.03
N SER A 190 -13.75 0.98 8.90
CA SER A 190 -15.04 1.55 8.42
C SER A 190 -16.24 1.35 9.37
N TYR A 191 -16.11 0.46 10.38
CA TYR A 191 -17.13 0.22 11.40
C TYR A 191 -16.90 1.05 12.68
N GLN A 192 -15.83 1.88 12.72
CA GLN A 192 -15.51 2.74 13.86
C GLN A 192 -15.82 4.20 13.50
N ASN A 193 -16.82 4.75 14.15
CA ASN A 193 -17.23 6.13 13.99
C ASN A 193 -17.38 6.81 15.36
N ASP A 194 -16.28 6.82 16.13
CA ASP A 194 -16.19 7.47 17.43
C ASP A 194 -15.42 8.78 17.29
N PRO A 195 -16.06 9.96 17.43
CA PRO A 195 -15.42 11.25 17.21
C PRO A 195 -14.42 11.64 18.31
N GLU A 196 -14.47 11.00 19.48
CA GLU A 196 -13.54 11.27 20.59
C GLU A 196 -12.34 10.31 20.59
N ARG A 197 -12.37 9.31 19.74
CA ARG A 197 -11.30 8.31 19.70
C ARG A 197 -10.05 8.84 19.00
N ILE A 198 -8.92 8.77 19.71
CA ILE A 198 -7.61 9.03 19.13
C ILE A 198 -7.05 7.74 18.54
N TYR A 199 -6.70 7.81 17.27
CA TYR A 199 -6.01 6.76 16.53
C TYR A 199 -4.52 7.10 16.45
N ALA A 200 -3.67 6.08 16.33
CA ALA A 200 -2.24 6.26 16.17
C ALA A 200 -1.65 5.24 15.21
N PHE A 201 -0.69 5.65 14.40
CA PHE A 201 0.14 4.77 13.58
C PHE A 201 1.52 5.38 13.36
N GLU A 202 2.46 4.54 12.94
CA GLU A 202 3.81 4.97 12.60
C GLU A 202 3.93 5.19 11.10
N PHE A 203 4.51 6.33 10.72
CA PHE A 203 4.77 6.71 9.33
C PHE A 203 6.15 7.38 9.25
N ALA A 204 7.03 6.89 8.40
CA ALA A 204 8.38 7.42 8.19
C ALA A 204 9.17 7.64 9.51
N GLY A 205 9.02 6.72 10.48
CA GLY A 205 9.68 6.78 11.78
C GLY A 205 9.03 7.73 12.81
N VAL A 206 7.85 8.28 12.49
CA VAL A 206 7.12 9.22 13.35
C VAL A 206 5.78 8.60 13.76
N THR A 207 5.45 8.65 15.04
CA THR A 207 4.11 8.30 15.55
C THR A 207 3.14 9.44 15.27
N VAL A 208 2.15 9.20 14.42
CA VAL A 208 1.09 10.16 14.07
C VAL A 208 -0.17 9.82 14.86
N ARG A 209 -0.68 10.77 15.66
CA ARG A 209 -1.93 10.63 16.42
C ARG A 209 -2.98 11.58 15.87
N PHE A 210 -4.19 11.07 15.65
CA PHE A 210 -5.28 11.83 15.04
C PHE A 210 -6.64 11.39 15.56
N PHE A 211 -7.63 12.25 15.37
CA PHE A 211 -9.05 11.91 15.50
C PHE A 211 -9.81 12.43 14.27
N VAL A 212 -11.05 11.97 14.10
CA VAL A 212 -11.90 12.40 12.97
C VAL A 212 -13.27 12.83 13.49
N GLN A 213 -13.69 14.03 13.10
CA GLN A 213 -14.97 14.60 13.44
C GLN A 213 -15.52 15.39 12.24
N ASN A 214 -16.77 15.12 11.84
CA ASN A 214 -17.45 15.84 10.75
C ASN A 214 -16.61 15.94 9.46
N ASP A 215 -16.07 14.81 9.00
CA ASP A 215 -15.23 14.70 7.80
C ASP A 215 -13.90 15.48 7.85
N ILE A 216 -13.53 15.97 9.04
CA ILE A 216 -12.24 16.59 9.29
C ILE A 216 -11.39 15.63 10.13
N LEU A 217 -10.23 15.26 9.60
CA LEU A 217 -9.19 14.53 10.30
C LEU A 217 -8.20 15.53 10.87
N THR A 218 -8.09 15.59 12.19
CA THR A 218 -7.15 16.48 12.88
C THR A 218 -6.00 15.66 13.48
N VAL A 219 -4.78 15.97 13.06
CA VAL A 219 -3.57 15.41 13.67
C VAL A 219 -3.25 16.18 14.93
N VAL A 220 -3.30 15.49 16.07
CA VAL A 220 -3.07 16.10 17.42
C VAL A 220 -1.61 16.10 17.84
N SER A 221 -0.83 15.13 17.37
CA SER A 221 0.61 15.10 17.62
C SER A 221 1.36 14.24 16.61
N MET A 222 2.61 14.61 16.40
CA MET A 222 3.62 13.90 15.63
C MET A 222 4.90 13.82 16.45
N SER A 223 5.39 12.61 16.76
CA SER A 223 6.55 12.41 17.64
C SER A 223 7.35 11.16 17.30
#